data_721e71390483a7918be1f2c8e5fb52c9
#
_entry.id   721e71390483a7918be1f2c8e5fb52c9
#
_cell.length_a   1.000
_cell.length_b   1.000
_cell.length_c   1.000
_cell.angle_alpha   90.00
_cell.angle_beta   90.00
_cell.angle_gamma   90.00
#
_symmetry.space_group_name_H-M   'P 1'
#
loop_
_entity.id
_entity.type
_entity.pdbx_description
1 polymer ?
#
loop_
_entity_poly.entity_id
_entity_poly.type
_entity_poly.pdbx_seq_one_letter_code
_entity_poly.pdbx_strand_id
1 'polypeptide(L)'
;MGNFSEKYDSNRAKLLKQLIEKSYKKGNFTLSSGKKSSHYLNCKPVSLNGEGLNLISDLFLELKDSRSKAVAGLTLGADPIVSGLIVKAALNGLDLDGLIIRKEIGTMG
;
A
#
# COMPACT_ATOMS: atom_id res chain seq x y z
N MET A 1 4.60 22.41 -1.65
CA MET A 1 4.88 21.04 -1.27
C MET A 1 5.70 21.04 0.01
N GLY A 2 5.23 20.35 1.04
CA GLY A 2 5.94 20.28 2.30
C GLY A 2 7.17 19.38 2.22
N ASN A 3 8.11 19.62 3.11
CA ASN A 3 9.24 18.71 3.27
C ASN A 3 8.83 17.51 4.10
N PHE A 4 9.20 16.34 3.64
CA PHE A 4 8.99 15.11 4.39
C PHE A 4 10.15 14.89 5.37
N SER A 5 9.90 14.09 6.39
CA SER A 5 10.92 13.76 7.39
C SER A 5 12.05 12.94 6.77
N GLU A 6 13.21 12.95 7.42
CA GLU A 6 14.33 12.08 7.04
C GLU A 6 13.93 10.60 7.12
N LYS A 7 13.10 10.27 8.11
CA LYS A 7 12.55 8.91 8.25
C LYS A 7 11.70 8.55 7.04
N TYR A 8 10.88 9.48 6.53
CA TYR A 8 10.09 9.26 5.33
C TYR A 8 11.00 8.94 4.14
N ASP A 9 12.03 9.76 3.91
CA ASP A 9 12.95 9.57 2.79
C ASP A 9 13.69 8.24 2.90
N SER A 10 14.14 7.88 4.09
CA SER A 10 14.80 6.60 4.36
C SER A 10 13.85 5.42 4.10
N ASN A 11 12.62 5.50 4.60
CA ASN A 11 11.63 4.44 4.42
C ASN A 11 11.22 4.30 2.96
N ARG A 12 11.10 5.41 2.25
CA ARG A 12 10.80 5.42 0.83
C ARG A 12 11.90 4.69 0.03
N ALA A 13 13.15 4.96 0.34
CA ALA A 13 14.27 4.29 -0.31
C ALA A 13 14.29 2.79 -0.02
N LYS A 14 14.03 2.39 1.21
CA LYS A 14 13.95 0.98 1.61
C LYS A 14 12.80 0.27 0.90
N LEU A 15 11.63 0.90 0.83
CA LEU A 15 10.48 0.33 0.14
C LEU A 15 10.73 0.17 -1.34
N LEU A 16 11.34 1.17 -1.98
CA LEU A 16 11.69 1.09 -3.39
C LEU A 16 12.59 -0.09 -3.67
N LYS A 17 13.60 -0.31 -2.83
CA LYS A 17 14.51 -1.45 -2.95
C LYS A 17 13.75 -2.77 -2.87
N GLN A 18 12.84 -2.92 -1.91
CA GLN A 18 12.04 -4.14 -1.78
C GLN A 18 11.13 -4.35 -2.98
N LEU A 19 10.51 -3.31 -3.49
CA LEU A 19 9.65 -3.41 -4.67
C LEU A 19 10.43 -3.85 -5.90
N ILE A 20 11.62 -3.31 -6.09
CA ILE A 20 12.49 -3.72 -7.21
C ILE A 20 12.91 -5.19 -7.08
N GLU A 21 13.31 -5.60 -5.89
CA GLU A 21 13.84 -6.96 -5.67
C GLU A 21 12.75 -8.03 -5.66
N LYS A 22 11.56 -7.72 -5.13
CA LYS A 22 10.54 -8.74 -4.84
C LYS A 22 9.31 -8.67 -5.73
N SER A 23 9.02 -7.52 -6.29
CA SER A 23 7.75 -7.26 -6.96
C SER A 23 7.86 -6.88 -8.43
N TYR A 24 8.92 -6.20 -8.80
CA TYR A 24 9.11 -5.71 -10.15
C TYR A 24 9.75 -6.77 -11.06
N LYS A 25 9.18 -6.93 -12.24
CA LYS A 25 9.76 -7.81 -13.27
C LYS A 25 9.79 -7.09 -14.62
N LYS A 26 10.87 -7.28 -15.34
CA LYS A 26 11.01 -6.81 -16.71
C LYS A 26 10.91 -8.01 -17.64
N GLY A 27 10.22 -7.85 -18.76
CA GLY A 27 10.03 -8.94 -19.73
C GLY A 27 8.87 -8.65 -20.66
N ASN A 28 8.26 -9.71 -21.20
CA ASN A 28 7.10 -9.61 -22.07
C ASN A 28 5.88 -10.11 -21.32
N PHE A 29 4.97 -9.20 -21.00
CA PHE A 29 3.77 -9.51 -20.23
C PHE A 29 2.51 -9.09 -20.97
N THR A 30 1.45 -9.86 -20.79
CA THR A 30 0.12 -9.48 -21.23
C THR A 30 -0.69 -9.13 -19.98
N LEU A 31 -1.15 -7.89 -19.91
CA LEU A 31 -1.94 -7.40 -18.79
C LEU A 31 -3.37 -7.90 -18.87
N SER A 32 -4.12 -7.81 -17.76
CA SER A 32 -5.53 -8.22 -17.73
C SER A 32 -6.40 -7.45 -18.71
N SER A 33 -5.99 -6.24 -19.11
CA SER A 33 -6.64 -5.42 -20.13
C SER A 33 -6.41 -5.93 -21.56
N GLY A 34 -5.54 -6.94 -21.73
CA GLY A 34 -5.09 -7.42 -23.04
C GLY A 34 -3.91 -6.66 -23.62
N LYS A 35 -3.53 -5.54 -23.02
CA LYS A 35 -2.38 -4.76 -23.47
C LYS A 35 -1.09 -5.46 -23.09
N LYS A 36 -0.06 -5.30 -23.95
CA LYS A 36 1.28 -5.82 -23.69
C LYS A 36 2.11 -4.77 -22.96
N SER A 37 2.95 -5.25 -22.04
CA SER A 37 3.87 -4.39 -21.29
C SER A 37 5.22 -5.07 -21.15
N SER A 38 6.28 -4.27 -21.15
CA SER A 38 7.64 -4.74 -20.85
C SER A 38 7.90 -4.76 -19.33
N HIS A 39 6.94 -4.35 -18.53
CA HIS A 39 7.06 -4.26 -17.07
C HIS A 39 5.87 -4.93 -16.42
N TYR A 40 6.11 -5.58 -15.28
CA TYR A 40 5.08 -6.15 -14.45
C TYR A 40 5.40 -5.87 -12.98
N LEU A 41 4.40 -5.40 -12.24
CA LEU A 41 4.55 -5.13 -10.82
C LEU A 41 3.46 -5.88 -10.04
N ASN A 42 3.90 -6.79 -9.18
CA ASN A 42 3.02 -7.47 -8.23
C ASN A 42 3.45 -7.09 -6.81
N CYS A 43 2.65 -6.28 -6.15
CA CYS A 43 3.00 -5.75 -4.83
C CYS A 43 2.85 -6.76 -3.69
N LYS A 44 2.18 -7.88 -3.90
CA LYS A 44 1.89 -8.85 -2.84
C LYS A 44 3.11 -9.34 -2.06
N PRO A 45 4.26 -9.67 -2.72
CA PRO A 45 5.43 -10.08 -1.96
C PRO A 45 5.94 -9.03 -0.96
N VAL A 46 5.59 -7.77 -1.17
CA VAL A 46 5.97 -6.67 -0.27
C VAL A 46 4.83 -6.33 0.69
N SER A 47 3.60 -6.17 0.18
CA SER A 47 2.46 -5.80 1.03
C SER A 47 2.01 -6.89 1.99
N LEU A 48 2.34 -8.15 1.70
CA LEU A 48 2.06 -9.28 2.58
C LEU A 48 3.29 -9.74 3.38
N ASN A 49 4.34 -8.93 3.37
CA ASN A 49 5.54 -9.14 4.17
C ASN A 49 5.56 -8.12 5.30
N GLY A 50 5.95 -8.55 6.51
CA GLY A 50 5.90 -7.68 7.69
C GLY A 50 6.72 -6.42 7.55
N GLU A 51 7.96 -6.53 7.09
CA GLU A 51 8.81 -5.35 6.89
C GLU A 51 8.26 -4.45 5.78
N GLY A 52 7.84 -5.04 4.66
CA GLY A 52 7.25 -4.29 3.55
C GLY A 52 6.00 -3.55 3.96
N LEU A 53 5.07 -4.22 4.64
CA LEU A 53 3.84 -3.61 5.10
C LEU A 53 4.10 -2.54 6.15
N ASN A 54 5.07 -2.74 7.02
CA ASN A 54 5.46 -1.73 8.01
C ASN A 54 5.95 -0.45 7.32
N LEU A 55 6.79 -0.59 6.30
CA LEU A 55 7.28 0.56 5.53
C LEU A 55 6.15 1.28 4.81
N ILE A 56 5.27 0.53 4.16
CA ILE A 56 4.09 1.09 3.46
C ILE A 56 3.23 1.88 4.45
N SER A 57 2.96 1.29 5.60
CA SER A 57 2.10 1.90 6.61
C SER A 57 2.70 3.19 7.18
N ASP A 58 4.00 3.19 7.46
CA ASP A 58 4.70 4.40 7.91
C ASP A 58 4.61 5.53 6.88
N LEU A 59 4.82 5.21 5.61
CA LEU A 59 4.77 6.19 4.54
C LEU A 59 3.37 6.77 4.38
N PHE A 60 2.34 5.93 4.39
CA PHE A 60 0.97 6.40 4.27
C PHE A 60 0.55 7.25 5.47
N LEU A 61 1.00 6.92 6.68
CA LEU A 61 0.70 7.74 7.84
C LEU A 61 1.26 9.15 7.70
N GLU A 62 2.45 9.28 7.14
CA GLU A 62 3.04 10.59 6.95
C GLU A 62 2.36 11.38 5.82
N LEU A 63 1.85 10.67 4.80
CA LEU A 63 1.17 11.28 3.67
C LEU A 63 -0.28 11.66 3.95
N LYS A 64 -0.92 11.01 4.94
CA LYS A 64 -2.35 11.22 5.15
C LYS A 64 -2.65 12.64 5.61
N ASP A 65 -3.83 13.13 5.23
CA ASP A 65 -4.35 14.39 5.76
C ASP A 65 -4.65 14.20 7.26
N SER A 66 -4.26 15.17 8.08
CA SER A 66 -4.46 15.13 9.54
C SER A 66 -5.93 15.06 9.94
N ARG A 67 -6.84 15.46 9.05
CA ARG A 67 -8.29 15.43 9.30
C ARG A 67 -8.92 14.10 8.92
N SER A 68 -8.21 13.23 8.24
CA SER A 68 -8.75 11.95 7.80
C SER A 68 -9.06 11.06 8.99
N LYS A 69 -10.24 10.47 9.00
CA LYS A 69 -10.72 9.57 10.05
C LYS A 69 -10.82 8.12 9.59
N ALA A 70 -10.66 7.90 8.29
CA ALA A 70 -10.77 6.57 7.70
C ALA A 70 -9.83 6.43 6.52
N VAL A 71 -9.47 5.19 6.23
CA VAL A 71 -8.72 4.81 5.05
C VAL A 71 -9.52 3.75 4.31
N ALA A 72 -9.58 3.87 3.01
CA ALA A 72 -10.32 2.95 2.17
C ALA A 72 -9.42 2.36 1.09
N GLY A 73 -9.70 1.13 0.71
CA GLY A 73 -8.96 0.49 -0.35
C GLY A 73 -9.82 -0.54 -1.08
N LEU A 74 -9.48 -0.75 -2.33
CA LEU A 74 -10.17 -1.69 -3.19
C LEU A 74 -9.68 -3.11 -2.91
N THR A 75 -10.63 -3.98 -2.58
CA THR A 75 -10.31 -5.40 -2.33
C THR A 75 -9.81 -6.05 -3.63
N LEU A 76 -8.97 -7.07 -3.61
CA LEU A 76 -8.29 -7.66 -2.45
C LEU A 76 -6.94 -7.00 -2.16
N GLY A 77 -6.33 -6.43 -3.19
CA GLY A 77 -4.94 -5.96 -3.14
C GLY A 77 -4.67 -4.93 -2.06
N ALA A 78 -5.62 -4.04 -1.80
CA ALA A 78 -5.45 -3.01 -0.81
C ALA A 78 -5.78 -3.46 0.62
N ASP A 79 -6.42 -4.62 0.80
CA ASP A 79 -6.87 -5.06 2.12
C ASP A 79 -5.73 -5.11 3.16
N PRO A 80 -4.59 -5.74 2.88
CA PRO A 80 -3.48 -5.74 3.84
C PRO A 80 -2.96 -4.35 4.14
N ILE A 81 -2.94 -3.47 3.14
CA ILE A 81 -2.45 -2.09 3.32
C ILE A 81 -3.39 -1.31 4.25
N VAL A 82 -4.70 -1.41 4.02
CA VAL A 82 -5.70 -0.79 4.89
C VAL A 82 -5.55 -1.29 6.32
N SER A 83 -5.47 -2.61 6.50
CA SER A 83 -5.33 -3.22 7.83
C SER A 83 -4.03 -2.81 8.51
N GLY A 84 -2.92 -2.83 7.78
CA GLY A 84 -1.63 -2.41 8.31
C GLY A 84 -1.62 -0.97 8.74
N LEU A 85 -2.27 -0.11 7.96
CA LEU A 85 -2.32 1.32 8.23
C LEU A 85 -3.14 1.63 9.49
N ILE A 86 -4.29 1.00 9.67
CA ILE A 86 -5.10 1.25 10.86
C ILE A 86 -4.42 0.75 12.15
N VAL A 87 -3.71 -0.36 12.08
CA VAL A 87 -2.93 -0.86 13.22
C VAL A 87 -1.77 0.10 13.53
N LYS A 88 -1.04 0.53 12.51
CA LYS A 88 0.06 1.47 12.70
C LYS A 88 -0.44 2.80 13.27
N ALA A 89 -1.59 3.28 12.81
CA ALA A 89 -2.21 4.48 13.35
C ALA A 89 -2.50 4.33 14.84
N ALA A 90 -3.10 3.21 15.24
CA ALA A 90 -3.40 2.94 16.65
C ALA A 90 -2.13 2.93 17.50
N LEU A 91 -1.05 2.33 17.01
CA LEU A 91 0.23 2.29 17.70
C LEU A 91 0.84 3.69 17.88
N ASN A 92 0.44 4.63 17.05
CA ASN A 92 0.88 6.03 17.13
C ASN A 92 -0.17 6.94 17.80
N GLY A 93 -1.15 6.36 18.48
CA GLY A 93 -2.15 7.12 19.21
C GLY A 93 -3.21 7.78 18.34
N LEU A 94 -3.34 7.34 17.08
CA LEU A 94 -4.32 7.86 16.15
C LEU A 94 -5.49 6.89 16.03
N ASP A 95 -6.70 7.42 15.83
CA ASP A 95 -7.90 6.63 15.60
C ASP A 95 -8.26 6.70 14.12
N LEU A 96 -8.14 5.57 13.43
CA LEU A 96 -8.37 5.49 12.00
C LEU A 96 -9.16 4.22 11.68
N ASP A 97 -10.30 4.38 11.03
CA ASP A 97 -11.12 3.26 10.61
C ASP A 97 -10.75 2.82 9.21
N GLY A 98 -10.95 1.53 8.93
CA GLY A 98 -10.70 0.97 7.61
C GLY A 98 -12.01 0.68 6.87
N LEU A 99 -12.03 0.96 5.58
CA LEU A 99 -13.17 0.66 4.70
C LEU A 99 -12.69 -0.22 3.57
N ILE A 100 -13.36 -1.34 3.38
CA ILE A 100 -13.06 -2.26 2.28
C ILE A 100 -14.04 -1.98 1.15
N ILE A 101 -13.51 -1.55 0.02
CA ILE A 101 -14.31 -1.20 -1.15
C ILE A 101 -14.31 -2.38 -2.11
N ARG A 102 -15.47 -2.83 -2.50
CA ARG A 102 -15.62 -3.91 -3.45
C ARG A 102 -15.83 -3.35 -4.85
N LYS A 103 -15.22 -4.01 -5.81
CA LYS A 103 -15.33 -3.60 -7.22
C LYS A 103 -16.75 -3.76 -7.74
N GLU A 104 -17.46 -4.78 -7.25
CA GLU A 104 -18.83 -5.08 -7.64
C GLU A 104 -19.71 -5.16 -6.40
N ILE A 105 -21.00 -4.85 -6.58
CA ILE A 105 -21.97 -5.04 -5.51
C ILE A 105 -22.11 -6.54 -5.29
N GLY A 106 -21.71 -7.00 -4.10
CA GLY A 106 -21.83 -8.41 -3.75
C GLY A 106 -23.24 -8.76 -3.33
N THR A 107 -23.58 -10.04 -3.52
CA THR A 107 -24.84 -10.60 -3.01
C THR A 107 -24.78 -10.90 -1.53
N MET A 108 -23.56 -10.97 -1.00
CA MET A 108 -23.29 -11.15 0.43
C MET A 108 -22.63 -9.90 0.97
N GLY A 109 -23.11 -9.43 2.07
CA GLY A 109 -22.64 -8.21 2.70
C GLY A 109 -21.21 -8.20 3.12
#